data_d8cb8390622dff0aa13eea9773d98bde
#
_entry.id   d8cb8390622dff0aa13eea9773d98bde
#
_cell.length_a   1.000
_cell.length_b   1.000
_cell.length_c   1.000
_cell.angle_alpha   90.00
_cell.angle_beta   90.00
_cell.angle_gamma   90.00
#
_symmetry.space_group_name_H-M   'P 1'
#
loop_
_entity.id
_entity.type
_entity.pdbx_description
1 polymer ?
#
loop_
_entity_poly.entity_id
_entity_poly.type
_entity_poly.pdbx_seq_one_letter_code
_entity_poly.pdbx_strand_id
1 'polypeptide(L)'
;MTFDKICATPAGCDRATGPGTQRTKRGWLFSPAGRADGRGSGRASGLPHGGFTLVEVLVALSIVAIALTAGTQATLSLTRNAERQSDVLLAHVCAENEMVRARLSRQMPGVGDTRIDCEQAGRNFAVAVSVRPTPNPNFRRIDAEVFNGPVPVLKLSAVLGQY
;
A
#
# COMPACT_ATOMS: atom_id res chain seq x y z
N MET A 1 -36.08 -12.85 -5.21
CA MET A 1 -35.72 -14.19 -4.72
C MET A 1 -34.63 -14.01 -3.68
N THR A 2 -35.07 -14.14 -2.46
CA THR A 2 -34.40 -13.90 -1.20
C THR A 2 -33.40 -15.02 -0.90
N PHE A 3 -32.12 -14.75 -0.74
CA PHE A 3 -31.17 -15.67 -0.12
C PHE A 3 -30.85 -15.17 1.29
N ASP A 4 -31.76 -15.55 2.21
CA ASP A 4 -31.52 -15.53 3.64
C ASP A 4 -31.15 -16.94 4.12
N LYS A 5 -30.25 -16.97 5.11
CA LYS A 5 -29.92 -18.10 5.97
C LYS A 5 -29.08 -19.24 5.43
N ILE A 6 -27.81 -19.25 5.85
CA ILE A 6 -27.21 -20.40 6.54
C ILE A 6 -26.09 -19.87 7.47
N CYS A 7 -26.43 -19.59 8.70
CA CYS A 7 -25.55 -19.64 9.84
C CYS A 7 -26.32 -20.37 10.95
N ALA A 8 -26.08 -21.65 11.12
CA ALA A 8 -26.42 -22.41 12.29
C ALA A 8 -25.42 -23.55 12.50
N THR A 9 -24.52 -23.40 13.47
CA THR A 9 -24.43 -24.24 14.67
C THR A 9 -23.11 -23.99 15.41
N PRO A 10 -23.12 -23.98 16.74
CA PRO A 10 -22.00 -23.54 17.56
C PRO A 10 -21.17 -24.73 18.03
N ALA A 11 -19.88 -24.73 17.76
CA ALA A 11 -18.90 -25.40 18.60
C ALA A 11 -17.48 -25.11 18.10
N GLY A 12 -16.65 -24.51 18.96
CA GLY A 12 -15.22 -24.66 18.89
C GLY A 12 -14.46 -23.60 18.10
N CYS A 13 -14.47 -22.34 18.57
CA CYS A 13 -13.37 -21.43 18.28
C CYS A 13 -12.25 -21.72 19.29
N ASP A 14 -11.38 -22.67 18.96
CA ASP A 14 -10.13 -22.84 19.66
C ASP A 14 -9.22 -21.64 19.38
N ARG A 15 -8.82 -21.07 20.47
CA ARG A 15 -7.95 -19.90 20.64
C ARG A 15 -6.59 -20.21 20.08
N ALA A 16 -6.33 -19.85 18.81
CA ALA A 16 -5.00 -19.85 18.24
C ALA A 16 -4.19 -18.74 18.90
N THR A 17 -3.31 -19.12 19.80
CA THR A 17 -2.23 -18.32 20.38
C THR A 17 -1.29 -17.90 19.26
N GLY A 18 -1.45 -16.67 18.78
CA GLY A 18 -0.50 -16.03 17.85
C GLY A 18 0.78 -15.63 18.56
N PRO A 19 1.95 -15.74 17.89
CA PRO A 19 3.24 -15.36 18.44
C PRO A 19 3.32 -13.87 18.71
N GLY A 20 3.86 -13.55 19.89
CA GLY A 20 3.94 -12.23 20.47
C GLY A 20 4.54 -11.15 19.55
N THR A 21 3.77 -10.15 19.27
CA THR A 21 4.26 -8.86 18.83
C THR A 21 5.05 -8.22 19.95
N GLN A 22 6.36 -8.20 19.80
CA GLN A 22 7.25 -7.40 20.65
C GLN A 22 6.91 -5.93 20.46
N ARG A 23 6.14 -5.44 21.39
CA ARG A 23 5.83 -4.02 21.59
C ARG A 23 7.11 -3.32 22.05
N THR A 24 7.90 -2.80 21.13
CA THR A 24 8.96 -1.85 21.45
C THR A 24 8.31 -0.59 22.02
N LYS A 25 8.24 -0.56 23.34
CA LYS A 25 7.98 0.66 24.12
C LYS A 25 9.18 1.59 23.94
N ARG A 26 9.21 2.38 22.90
CA ARG A 26 10.00 3.63 22.93
C ARG A 26 9.22 4.60 23.78
N GLY A 27 9.53 4.57 25.07
CA GLY A 27 9.08 5.54 26.02
C GLY A 27 9.70 6.89 25.65
N TRP A 28 8.87 7.78 25.12
CA TRP A 28 9.15 9.20 25.16
C TRP A 28 8.95 9.62 26.61
N LEU A 29 10.04 9.58 27.38
CA LEU A 29 10.11 10.17 28.71
C LEU A 29 10.07 11.69 28.52
N PHE A 30 8.87 12.23 28.48
CA PHE A 30 8.69 13.62 28.84
C PHE A 30 8.93 13.72 30.36
N SER A 31 10.13 14.11 30.71
CA SER A 31 10.49 14.46 32.08
C SER A 31 9.83 15.81 32.43
N PRO A 32 8.88 15.87 33.36
CA PRO A 32 8.44 17.18 33.83
C PRO A 32 9.59 17.77 34.64
N ALA A 33 10.17 18.85 34.11
CA ALA A 33 11.20 19.63 34.75
C ALA A 33 10.75 20.08 36.14
N GLY A 34 11.59 19.74 37.11
CA GLY A 34 11.42 20.09 38.49
C GLY A 34 11.24 21.60 38.69
N ARG A 35 10.27 21.91 39.53
CA ARG A 35 10.04 23.22 40.10
C ARG A 35 11.22 23.56 40.99
N ALA A 36 12.13 24.37 40.48
CA ALA A 36 13.17 24.99 41.30
C ALA A 36 12.64 26.33 41.81
N ASP A 37 12.20 26.34 43.07
CA ASP A 37 11.98 27.55 43.83
C ASP A 37 13.36 28.18 44.17
N GLY A 38 13.82 29.01 43.30
CA GLY A 38 15.02 29.82 43.48
C GLY A 38 14.63 31.29 43.53
N ARG A 39 14.36 31.83 44.74
CA ARG A 39 14.40 33.27 45.00
C ARG A 39 15.82 33.73 44.75
N GLY A 40 16.13 34.07 43.52
CA GLY A 40 17.32 34.81 43.14
C GLY A 40 16.90 36.21 42.77
N SER A 41 17.09 37.13 43.69
CA SER A 41 17.15 38.58 43.44
C SER A 41 18.32 38.83 42.50
N GLY A 42 18.12 38.67 41.21
CA GLY A 42 19.12 38.91 40.17
C GLY A 42 18.70 40.13 39.35
N ARG A 43 19.54 41.16 39.41
CA ARG A 43 19.56 42.34 38.54
C ARG A 43 19.05 41.97 37.15
N ALA A 44 18.01 42.67 36.73
CA ALA A 44 17.59 42.70 35.32
C ALA A 44 18.73 43.34 34.52
N SER A 45 19.66 42.51 34.06
CA SER A 45 20.57 42.87 32.97
C SER A 45 19.69 43.11 31.78
N GLY A 46 19.45 44.34 31.40
CA GLY A 46 18.76 44.72 30.18
C GLY A 46 19.45 44.02 29.01
N LEU A 47 18.81 42.98 28.47
CA LEU A 47 19.23 42.38 27.23
C LEU A 47 19.22 43.49 26.18
N PRO A 48 20.33 43.71 25.48
CA PRO A 48 20.33 44.68 24.38
C PRO A 48 19.27 44.23 23.38
N HIS A 49 18.27 45.06 23.16
CA HIS A 49 17.29 44.88 22.11
C HIS A 49 18.00 45.13 20.76
N GLY A 50 18.81 44.18 20.34
CA GLY A 50 19.41 44.19 19.04
C GLY A 50 18.28 43.98 18.00
N GLY A 51 17.98 44.96 17.19
CA GLY A 51 17.11 44.81 16.05
C GLY A 51 17.69 43.76 15.12
N PHE A 52 16.83 42.95 14.49
CA PHE A 52 17.24 41.97 13.46
C PHE A 52 17.91 42.69 12.31
N THR A 53 19.02 42.16 11.84
CA THR A 53 19.68 42.66 10.64
C THR A 53 18.93 42.18 9.38
N LEU A 54 18.92 43.00 8.35
CA LEU A 54 18.28 42.65 7.10
C LEU A 54 18.84 41.33 6.52
N VAL A 55 20.16 41.09 6.69
CA VAL A 55 20.80 39.86 6.23
C VAL A 55 20.31 38.63 6.99
N GLU A 56 20.05 38.74 8.28
CA GLU A 56 19.53 37.64 9.11
C GLU A 56 18.13 37.19 8.66
N VAL A 57 17.26 38.18 8.34
CA VAL A 57 15.93 37.91 7.80
C VAL A 57 16.03 37.23 6.42
N LEU A 58 16.92 37.70 5.54
CA LEU A 58 17.14 37.08 4.23
C LEU A 58 17.64 35.65 4.33
N VAL A 59 18.57 35.37 5.23
CA VAL A 59 19.08 34.01 5.46
C VAL A 59 17.98 33.12 6.02
N ALA A 60 17.23 33.59 7.01
CA ALA A 60 16.12 32.83 7.57
C ALA A 60 15.04 32.49 6.52
N LEU A 61 14.64 33.46 5.69
CA LEU A 61 13.69 33.21 4.61
C LEU A 61 14.23 32.24 3.55
N SER A 62 15.52 32.29 3.25
CA SER A 62 16.15 31.34 2.32
C SER A 62 16.08 29.92 2.84
N ILE A 63 16.39 29.69 4.11
CA ILE A 63 16.30 28.36 4.74
C ILE A 63 14.86 27.84 4.73
N VAL A 64 13.90 28.69 5.11
CA VAL A 64 12.47 28.31 5.09
C VAL A 64 12.01 27.95 3.68
N ALA A 65 12.38 28.75 2.67
CA ALA A 65 12.03 28.47 1.28
C ALA A 65 12.54 27.10 0.80
N ILE A 66 13.80 26.76 1.11
CA ILE A 66 14.40 25.46 0.79
C ILE A 66 13.66 24.32 1.51
N ALA A 67 13.38 24.49 2.80
CA ALA A 67 12.66 23.48 3.58
C ALA A 67 11.25 23.21 3.06
N LEU A 68 10.52 24.26 2.69
CA LEU A 68 9.16 24.14 2.12
C LEU A 68 9.18 23.44 0.75
N THR A 69 10.12 23.77 -0.13
CA THR A 69 10.21 23.09 -1.44
C THR A 69 10.55 21.63 -1.30
N ALA A 70 11.46 21.25 -0.42
CA ALA A 70 11.78 19.85 -0.13
C ALA A 70 10.58 19.10 0.46
N GLY A 71 9.83 19.71 1.37
CA GLY A 71 8.64 19.12 1.98
C GLY A 71 7.52 18.83 0.96
N THR A 72 7.26 19.75 0.04
CA THR A 72 6.24 19.55 -1.00
C THR A 72 6.61 18.43 -1.95
N GLN A 73 7.86 18.30 -2.35
CA GLN A 73 8.32 17.20 -3.21
C GLN A 73 8.16 15.83 -2.54
N ALA A 74 8.46 15.73 -1.24
CA ALA A 74 8.26 14.49 -0.48
C ALA A 74 6.77 14.07 -0.46
N THR A 75 5.86 15.01 -0.23
CA THR A 75 4.42 14.74 -0.21
C THR A 75 3.90 14.27 -1.57
N LEU A 76 4.32 14.91 -2.67
CA LEU A 76 3.93 14.51 -4.02
C LEU A 76 4.40 13.10 -4.37
N SER A 77 5.59 12.69 -3.92
CA SER A 77 6.08 11.34 -4.16
C SER A 77 5.27 10.27 -3.43
N LEU A 78 4.84 10.55 -2.20
CA LEU A 78 3.97 9.67 -1.42
C LEU A 78 2.60 9.47 -2.08
N THR A 79 2.00 10.55 -2.57
CA THR A 79 0.70 10.49 -3.26
C THR A 79 0.78 9.63 -4.53
N ARG A 80 1.80 9.83 -5.37
CA ARG A 80 2.01 9.00 -6.57
C ARG A 80 2.24 7.53 -6.25
N ASN A 81 2.96 7.24 -5.17
CA ASN A 81 3.17 5.86 -4.72
C ASN A 81 1.87 5.21 -4.24
N ALA A 82 1.02 5.96 -3.52
CA ALA A 82 -0.28 5.47 -3.06
C ALA A 82 -1.21 5.15 -4.24
N GLU A 83 -1.27 6.00 -5.26
CA GLU A 83 -2.03 5.76 -6.48
C GLU A 83 -1.55 4.50 -7.21
N ARG A 84 -0.24 4.34 -7.38
CA ARG A 84 0.34 3.14 -8.01
C ARG A 84 0.02 1.87 -7.23
N GLN A 85 0.06 1.91 -5.90
CA GLN A 85 -0.32 0.77 -5.05
C GLN A 85 -1.80 0.40 -5.23
N SER A 86 -2.68 1.40 -5.31
CA SER A 86 -4.10 1.17 -5.59
C SER A 86 -4.30 0.48 -6.94
N ASP A 87 -3.62 0.93 -8.00
CA ASP A 87 -3.70 0.31 -9.32
C ASP A 87 -3.23 -1.14 -9.31
N VAL A 88 -2.11 -1.43 -8.63
CA VAL A 88 -1.59 -2.79 -8.51
C VAL A 88 -2.57 -3.70 -7.77
N LEU A 89 -3.20 -3.24 -6.69
CA LEU A 89 -4.18 -4.03 -5.95
C LEU A 89 -5.43 -4.35 -6.79
N LEU A 90 -5.97 -3.37 -7.51
CA LEU A 90 -7.12 -3.58 -8.38
C LEU A 90 -6.79 -4.51 -9.55
N ALA A 91 -5.61 -4.33 -10.16
CA ALA A 91 -5.10 -5.22 -11.20
C ALA A 91 -4.93 -6.66 -10.69
N HIS A 92 -4.49 -6.83 -9.42
CA HIS A 92 -4.36 -8.15 -8.80
C HIS A 92 -5.70 -8.85 -8.70
N VAL A 93 -6.74 -8.15 -8.25
CA VAL A 93 -8.11 -8.70 -8.18
C VAL A 93 -8.60 -9.12 -9.56
N CYS A 94 -8.35 -8.32 -10.62
CA CYS A 94 -8.70 -8.68 -11.98
C CYS A 94 -7.99 -9.96 -12.44
N ALA A 95 -6.69 -10.08 -12.21
CA ALA A 95 -5.92 -11.26 -12.58
C ALA A 95 -6.36 -12.51 -11.81
N GLU A 96 -6.59 -12.39 -10.50
CA GLU A 96 -7.07 -13.50 -9.67
C GLU A 96 -8.45 -13.99 -10.10
N ASN A 97 -9.37 -13.09 -10.43
CA ASN A 97 -10.70 -13.46 -10.90
C ASN A 97 -10.63 -14.35 -12.15
N GLU A 98 -9.76 -14.01 -13.11
CA GLU A 98 -9.58 -14.84 -14.31
C GLU A 98 -8.90 -16.17 -14.00
N MET A 99 -7.93 -16.20 -13.08
CA MET A 99 -7.32 -17.44 -12.62
C MET A 99 -8.32 -18.37 -11.90
N VAL A 100 -9.17 -17.81 -11.06
CA VAL A 100 -10.22 -18.53 -10.35
C VAL A 100 -11.28 -19.04 -11.33
N ARG A 101 -11.69 -18.21 -12.30
CA ARG A 101 -12.63 -18.60 -13.37
C ARG A 101 -12.10 -19.81 -14.14
N ALA A 102 -10.81 -19.77 -14.53
CA ALA A 102 -10.17 -20.89 -15.22
C ALA A 102 -10.15 -22.18 -14.39
N ARG A 103 -9.96 -22.08 -13.07
CA ARG A 103 -10.02 -23.24 -12.14
C ARG A 103 -11.42 -23.78 -11.97
N LEU A 104 -12.41 -22.88 -11.84
CA LEU A 104 -13.80 -23.28 -11.60
C LEU A 104 -14.48 -23.89 -12.82
N SER A 105 -14.00 -23.59 -14.03
CA SER A 105 -14.54 -24.18 -15.27
C SER A 105 -14.39 -25.70 -15.35
N ARG A 106 -13.48 -26.28 -14.54
CA ARG A 106 -13.13 -27.71 -14.51
C ARG A 106 -12.78 -28.28 -15.90
N GLN A 107 -12.53 -27.43 -16.86
CA GLN A 107 -12.10 -27.78 -18.21
C GLN A 107 -10.68 -27.28 -18.42
N MET A 108 -9.85 -28.09 -19.05
CA MET A 108 -8.52 -27.68 -19.44
C MET A 108 -8.62 -26.53 -20.45
N PRO A 109 -8.12 -25.32 -20.16
CA PRO A 109 -8.21 -24.22 -21.10
C PRO A 109 -7.40 -24.53 -22.37
N GLY A 110 -7.94 -24.12 -23.53
CA GLY A 110 -7.23 -24.24 -24.79
C GLY A 110 -5.93 -23.44 -24.81
N VAL A 111 -4.92 -23.92 -25.52
CA VAL A 111 -3.67 -23.15 -25.73
C VAL A 111 -3.98 -21.97 -26.64
N GLY A 112 -3.54 -20.79 -26.24
CA GLY A 112 -3.78 -19.54 -26.97
C GLY A 112 -3.70 -18.32 -26.07
N ASP A 113 -3.92 -17.17 -26.67
CA ASP A 113 -3.93 -15.87 -26.03
C ASP A 113 -5.34 -15.28 -26.13
N THR A 114 -5.87 -14.81 -25.01
CA THR A 114 -7.20 -14.17 -24.93
C THR A 114 -7.06 -12.85 -24.18
N ARG A 115 -7.79 -11.82 -24.62
CA ARG A 115 -7.85 -10.53 -23.94
C ARG A 115 -9.26 -10.30 -23.42
N ILE A 116 -9.35 -9.88 -22.18
CA ILE A 116 -10.60 -9.69 -21.43
C ILE A 116 -10.52 -8.32 -20.74
N ASP A 117 -11.60 -7.56 -20.82
CA ASP A 117 -11.71 -6.30 -20.10
C ASP A 117 -12.27 -6.55 -18.69
N CYS A 118 -11.68 -5.92 -17.70
CA CYS A 118 -12.04 -6.03 -16.29
C CYS A 118 -12.22 -4.64 -15.71
N GLU A 119 -13.40 -4.36 -15.15
CA GLU A 119 -13.67 -3.13 -14.44
C GLU A 119 -13.63 -3.37 -12.92
N GLN A 120 -12.80 -2.60 -12.22
CA GLN A 120 -12.71 -2.62 -10.76
C GLN A 120 -12.66 -1.20 -10.21
N ALA A 121 -13.57 -0.92 -9.26
CA ALA A 121 -13.67 0.39 -8.61
C ALA A 121 -13.72 1.57 -9.59
N GLY A 122 -14.46 1.43 -10.72
CA GLY A 122 -14.58 2.46 -11.73
C GLY A 122 -13.35 2.66 -12.61
N ARG A 123 -12.39 1.74 -12.58
CA ARG A 123 -11.21 1.71 -13.45
C ARG A 123 -11.26 0.50 -14.38
N ASN A 124 -10.91 0.72 -15.64
CA ASN A 124 -10.89 -0.33 -16.66
C ASN A 124 -9.47 -0.85 -16.86
N PHE A 125 -9.31 -2.15 -16.71
CA PHE A 125 -8.07 -2.89 -16.95
C PHE A 125 -8.26 -3.88 -18.10
N ALA A 126 -7.24 -4.07 -18.93
CA ALA A 126 -7.21 -5.13 -19.92
C ALA A 126 -6.36 -6.29 -19.39
N VAL A 127 -6.94 -7.49 -19.30
CA VAL A 127 -6.27 -8.70 -18.85
C VAL A 127 -5.95 -9.56 -20.07
N ALA A 128 -4.66 -9.72 -20.38
CA ALA A 128 -4.20 -10.65 -21.39
C ALA A 128 -3.89 -12.01 -20.74
N VAL A 129 -4.69 -13.00 -21.05
CA VAL A 129 -4.52 -14.36 -20.55
C VAL A 129 -3.84 -15.21 -21.64
N SER A 130 -2.67 -15.75 -21.31
CA SER A 130 -1.87 -16.59 -22.20
C SER A 130 -1.79 -18.01 -21.65
N VAL A 131 -2.26 -18.99 -22.38
CA VAL A 131 -2.23 -20.40 -22.01
C VAL A 131 -1.17 -21.12 -22.82
N ARG A 132 -0.20 -21.73 -22.13
CA ARG A 132 0.91 -22.46 -22.73
C ARG A 132 0.92 -23.92 -22.30
N PRO A 133 1.31 -24.87 -23.20
CA PRO A 133 1.49 -26.25 -22.81
C PRO A 133 2.70 -26.38 -21.87
N THR A 134 2.66 -27.38 -21.00
CA THR A 134 3.80 -27.79 -20.19
C THR A 134 4.35 -29.13 -20.70
N PRO A 135 5.57 -29.56 -20.30
CA PRO A 135 6.11 -30.85 -20.67
C PRO A 135 5.21 -32.03 -20.27
N ASN A 136 4.43 -31.88 -19.20
CA ASN A 136 3.43 -32.86 -18.80
C ASN A 136 2.07 -32.43 -19.38
N PRO A 137 1.44 -33.26 -20.24
CA PRO A 137 0.18 -32.94 -20.94
C PRO A 137 -1.00 -32.70 -19.99
N ASN A 138 -0.93 -33.23 -18.73
CA ASN A 138 -1.97 -33.06 -17.73
C ASN A 138 -1.96 -31.69 -17.06
N PHE A 139 -1.01 -30.84 -17.39
CA PHE A 139 -0.87 -29.48 -16.84
C PHE A 139 -0.78 -28.44 -17.93
N ARG A 140 -1.31 -27.25 -17.63
CA ARG A 140 -1.17 -26.06 -18.46
C ARG A 140 -0.70 -24.90 -17.62
N ARG A 141 0.21 -24.14 -18.18
CA ARG A 141 0.62 -22.86 -17.60
C ARG A 141 -0.29 -21.77 -18.10
N ILE A 142 -0.81 -20.96 -17.19
CA ILE A 142 -1.61 -19.78 -17.48
C ILE A 142 -0.87 -18.58 -16.96
N ASP A 143 -0.65 -17.59 -17.81
CA ASP A 143 -0.09 -16.29 -17.47
C ASP A 143 -1.18 -15.25 -17.71
N ALA A 144 -1.54 -14.48 -16.67
CA ALA A 144 -2.43 -13.32 -16.77
C ALA A 144 -1.61 -12.05 -16.59
N GLU A 145 -1.59 -11.22 -17.59
CA GLU A 145 -0.92 -9.93 -17.59
C GLU A 145 -1.97 -8.84 -17.67
N VAL A 146 -1.94 -7.93 -16.69
CA VAL A 146 -2.92 -6.85 -16.53
C VAL A 146 -2.32 -5.54 -16.95
N PHE A 147 -3.06 -4.81 -17.79
CA PHE A 147 -2.68 -3.52 -18.34
C PHE A 147 -3.64 -2.42 -17.88
N ASN A 148 -3.08 -1.27 -17.54
CA ASN A 148 -3.83 -0.02 -17.40
C ASN A 148 -3.51 0.84 -18.63
N GLY A 149 -4.42 0.83 -19.62
CA GLY A 149 -4.14 1.38 -20.94
C GLY A 149 -2.95 0.67 -21.61
N PRO A 150 -1.89 1.39 -22.02
CA PRO A 150 -0.71 0.78 -22.66
C PRO A 150 0.33 0.24 -21.65
N VAL A 151 0.16 0.51 -20.36
CA VAL A 151 1.17 0.21 -19.34
C VAL A 151 0.88 -1.12 -18.66
N PRO A 152 1.81 -2.09 -18.65
CA PRO A 152 1.67 -3.31 -17.87
C PRO A 152 1.81 -2.97 -16.37
N VAL A 153 0.85 -3.45 -15.58
CA VAL A 153 0.78 -3.18 -14.13
C VAL A 153 1.24 -4.40 -13.34
N LEU A 154 0.76 -5.59 -13.73
CA LEU A 154 0.98 -6.83 -13.00
C LEU A 154 0.95 -8.02 -13.94
N LYS A 155 1.74 -9.05 -13.61
CA LYS A 155 1.70 -10.36 -14.26
C LYS A 155 1.62 -11.44 -13.18
N LEU A 156 0.61 -12.31 -13.30
CA LEU A 156 0.46 -13.51 -12.49
C LEU A 156 0.62 -14.75 -13.35
N SER A 157 1.25 -15.78 -12.79
CA SER A 157 1.42 -17.08 -13.46
C SER A 157 0.91 -18.18 -12.54
N ALA A 158 0.16 -19.12 -13.11
CA ALA A 158 -0.30 -20.30 -12.41
C ALA A 158 -0.19 -21.55 -13.31
N VAL A 159 -0.20 -22.72 -12.67
CA VAL A 159 -0.28 -24.01 -13.36
C VAL A 159 -1.60 -24.67 -12.97
N LEU A 160 -2.38 -25.05 -13.97
CA LEU A 160 -3.61 -25.80 -13.81
C LEU A 160 -3.39 -27.25 -14.22
N GLY A 161 -3.85 -28.17 -13.36
CA GLY A 161 -3.90 -29.61 -13.64
C GLY A 161 -5.28 -30.02 -14.14
N GLN A 162 -5.32 -31.14 -14.85
CA GLN A 162 -6.57 -31.81 -15.23
C GLN A 162 -7.20 -32.42 -13.96
N TYR A 163 -8.50 -32.19 -13.75
CA TYR A 163 -9.30 -32.78 -12.67
C TYR A 163 -10.02 -34.03 -13.12
#